data_0f70f7d720c8cf0f4c65a7d08324ab7b
#
_entry.id   0f70f7d720c8cf0f4c65a7d08324ab7b
#
_cell.length_a   1.000
_cell.length_b   1.000
_cell.length_c   1.000
_cell.angle_alpha   90.00
_cell.angle_beta   90.00
_cell.angle_gamma   90.00
#
_symmetry.space_group_name_H-M   'P 1'
#
loop_
_entity.id
_entity.type
_entity.pdbx_description
1 polymer ?
#
loop_
_entity_poly.entity_id
_entity_poly.type
_entity_poly.pdbx_seq_one_letter_code
_entity_poly.pdbx_strand_id
1 'polypeptide(L)'
;MERIGIIGDVHAEHQRLETALDLFEKKKVDLLLCTGDLADGRGDLDACCSMLTDAGALVVAGNHDRWFLEEKVRHVADAHYRQHASPSTVQFMESLPRK
;
A
#
# COMPACT_ATOMS: atom_id res chain seq x y z
N MET A 1 -19.10 -14.47 -6.82
CA MET A 1 -17.91 -13.63 -7.06
C MET A 1 -17.11 -14.19 -8.21
N GLU A 2 -16.84 -13.35 -9.18
CA GLU A 2 -16.31 -13.83 -10.44
C GLU A 2 -14.91 -13.26 -10.75
N ARG A 3 -14.55 -12.12 -10.13
CA ARG A 3 -13.34 -11.40 -10.50
C ARG A 3 -12.59 -10.90 -9.27
N ILE A 4 -11.29 -11.21 -9.24
CA ILE A 4 -10.41 -10.76 -8.16
C ILE A 4 -9.26 -9.96 -8.79
N GLY A 5 -9.02 -8.76 -8.24
CA GLY A 5 -7.85 -7.97 -8.62
C GLY A 5 -6.76 -8.15 -7.57
N ILE A 6 -5.52 -8.36 -8.03
CA ILE A 6 -4.37 -8.52 -7.14
C ILE A 6 -3.34 -7.45 -7.46
N ILE A 7 -2.89 -6.76 -6.43
CA ILE A 7 -1.86 -5.72 -6.53
C ILE A 7 -0.70 -6.13 -5.64
N GLY A 8 0.52 -6.05 -6.17
CA GLY A 8 1.72 -6.36 -5.40
C GLY A 8 2.80 -5.32 -5.56
N ASP A 9 3.67 -5.23 -4.57
CA ASP A 9 4.88 -4.40 -4.60
C ASP A 9 4.61 -2.96 -5.05
N VAL A 10 3.70 -2.29 -4.33
CA VAL A 10 3.29 -0.93 -4.66
C VAL A 10 4.45 0.06 -4.56
N HIS A 11 5.27 -0.05 -3.52
CA HIS A 11 6.45 0.80 -3.29
C HIS A 11 6.16 2.29 -3.55
N ALA A 12 5.07 2.77 -2.95
CA ALA A 12 4.62 4.17 -3.00
C ALA A 12 4.38 4.73 -4.40
N GLU A 13 4.31 3.91 -5.43
CA GLU A 13 4.05 4.38 -6.80
C GLU A 13 2.56 4.71 -6.97
N HIS A 14 2.15 5.82 -6.38
CA HIS A 14 0.73 6.21 -6.31
C HIS A 14 0.08 6.41 -7.67
N GLN A 15 0.82 6.90 -8.67
CA GLN A 15 0.27 7.10 -10.01
C GLN A 15 -0.06 5.77 -10.69
N ARG A 16 0.82 4.78 -10.55
CA ARG A 16 0.57 3.44 -11.08
C ARG A 16 -0.55 2.75 -10.33
N LEU A 17 -0.62 2.95 -9.02
CA LEU A 17 -1.71 2.41 -8.21
C LEU A 17 -3.04 2.98 -8.65
N GLU A 18 -3.11 4.28 -8.88
CA GLU A 18 -4.33 4.93 -9.34
C GLU A 18 -4.80 4.33 -10.67
N THR A 19 -3.87 4.15 -11.61
CA THR A 19 -4.18 3.55 -12.91
C THR A 19 -4.72 2.13 -12.74
N ALA A 20 -4.09 1.34 -11.88
CA ALA A 20 -4.53 -0.04 -11.63
C ALA A 20 -5.92 -0.08 -11.00
N LEU A 21 -6.17 0.79 -10.02
CA LEU A 21 -7.48 0.84 -9.36
C LEU A 21 -8.58 1.26 -10.33
N ASP A 22 -8.30 2.23 -11.21
CA ASP A 22 -9.25 2.64 -12.23
C ASP A 22 -9.57 1.49 -13.18
N LEU A 23 -8.56 0.71 -13.57
CA LEU A 23 -8.75 -0.44 -14.43
C LEU A 23 -9.64 -1.48 -13.77
N PHE A 24 -9.38 -1.79 -12.49
CA PHE A 24 -10.18 -2.78 -11.75
C PHE A 24 -11.62 -2.30 -11.59
N GLU A 25 -11.84 -1.01 -11.39
CA GLU A 25 -13.18 -0.46 -11.31
C GLU A 25 -13.93 -0.65 -12.63
N LYS A 26 -13.27 -0.38 -13.76
CA LYS A 26 -13.85 -0.58 -15.08
C LYS A 26 -14.15 -2.05 -15.37
N LYS A 27 -13.32 -2.95 -14.86
CA LYS A 27 -13.50 -4.40 -15.02
C LYS A 27 -14.50 -4.96 -14.02
N LYS A 28 -14.98 -4.15 -13.09
CA LYS A 28 -15.97 -4.54 -12.07
C LYS A 28 -15.50 -5.74 -11.26
N VAL A 29 -14.27 -5.66 -10.75
CA VAL A 29 -13.77 -6.72 -9.86
C VAL A 29 -14.55 -6.71 -8.55
N ASP A 30 -14.77 -7.89 -7.99
CA ASP A 30 -15.56 -8.04 -6.76
C ASP A 30 -14.71 -7.92 -5.51
N LEU A 31 -13.42 -8.23 -5.61
CA LEU A 31 -12.50 -8.21 -4.48
C LEU A 31 -11.13 -7.73 -4.93
N LEU A 32 -10.57 -6.80 -4.16
CA LEU A 32 -9.20 -6.31 -4.37
C LEU A 32 -8.32 -6.82 -3.25
N LEU A 33 -7.20 -7.44 -3.61
CA LEU A 33 -6.18 -7.90 -2.66
C LEU A 33 -4.88 -7.17 -2.94
N CYS A 34 -4.21 -6.72 -1.88
CA CYS A 34 -2.89 -6.11 -2.00
C CYS A 34 -1.91 -6.87 -1.11
N THR A 35 -0.81 -7.31 -1.69
CA THR A 35 0.15 -8.17 -1.00
C THR A 35 1.16 -7.40 -0.15
N GLY A 36 1.04 -6.09 -0.05
CA GLY A 36 1.92 -5.28 0.80
C GLY A 36 3.09 -4.67 0.06
N ASP A 37 4.13 -4.34 0.82
CA ASP A 37 5.28 -3.58 0.36
C ASP A 37 4.84 -2.24 -0.22
N LEU A 38 4.04 -1.51 0.58
CA LEU A 38 3.55 -0.19 0.22
C LEU A 38 4.62 0.86 0.38
N ALA A 39 5.43 0.73 1.42
CA ALA A 39 6.48 1.69 1.76
C ALA A 39 7.74 1.46 0.91
N ASP A 40 8.55 2.49 0.90
CA ASP A 40 9.87 2.52 0.26
C ASP A 40 9.79 2.55 -1.27
N GLY A 41 9.74 3.76 -1.78
CA GLY A 41 9.69 4.06 -3.20
C GLY A 41 9.60 5.56 -3.40
N ARG A 42 9.59 5.99 -4.65
CA ARG A 42 9.68 7.40 -4.99
C ARG A 42 8.39 8.20 -4.87
N GLY A 43 7.27 7.52 -4.74
CA GLY A 43 5.98 8.20 -4.75
C GLY A 43 5.51 8.61 -3.37
N ASP A 44 4.20 8.75 -3.26
CA ASP A 44 3.51 9.25 -2.07
C ASP A 44 2.84 8.12 -1.31
N LEU A 45 3.45 7.72 -0.19
CA LEU A 45 2.91 6.65 0.64
C LEU A 45 1.53 6.99 1.20
N ASP A 46 1.33 8.22 1.67
CA ASP A 46 0.04 8.66 2.20
C ASP A 46 -1.06 8.53 1.15
N ALA A 47 -0.77 8.92 -0.08
CA ALA A 47 -1.73 8.80 -1.18
C ALA A 47 -2.07 7.33 -1.47
N CYS A 48 -1.07 6.45 -1.47
CA CYS A 48 -1.30 5.02 -1.68
C CYS A 48 -2.21 4.43 -0.62
N CYS A 49 -1.96 4.73 0.65
CA CYS A 49 -2.78 4.21 1.75
C CYS A 49 -4.21 4.72 1.65
N SER A 50 -4.38 5.99 1.31
CA SER A 50 -5.71 6.59 1.14
C SER A 50 -6.47 5.93 -0.01
N MET A 51 -5.81 5.72 -1.15
CA MET A 51 -6.45 5.09 -2.31
C MET A 51 -6.90 3.65 -2.01
N LEU A 52 -6.06 2.88 -1.33
CA LEU A 52 -6.39 1.50 -0.97
C LEU A 52 -7.55 1.43 0.00
N THR A 53 -7.57 2.35 0.98
CA THR A 53 -8.68 2.45 1.94
C THR A 53 -9.98 2.77 1.22
N ASP A 54 -9.96 3.78 0.34
CA ASP A 54 -11.15 4.22 -0.38
C ASP A 54 -11.67 3.12 -1.32
N ALA A 55 -10.77 2.32 -1.88
CA ALA A 55 -11.16 1.22 -2.77
C ALA A 55 -11.66 -0.01 -2.02
N GLY A 56 -11.53 -0.03 -0.70
CA GLY A 56 -11.96 -1.18 0.10
C GLY A 56 -11.09 -2.42 -0.09
N ALA A 57 -9.81 -2.23 -0.44
CA ALA A 57 -8.90 -3.34 -0.67
C ALA A 57 -8.55 -4.06 0.63
N LEU A 58 -8.39 -5.37 0.54
CA LEU A 58 -7.81 -6.16 1.63
C LEU A 58 -6.30 -6.16 1.46
N VAL A 59 -5.59 -5.65 2.44
CA VAL A 59 -4.15 -5.44 2.37
C VAL A 59 -3.45 -6.21 3.47
N VAL A 60 -2.34 -6.86 3.14
CA VAL A 60 -1.45 -7.46 4.14
C VAL A 60 -0.12 -6.72 4.13
N ALA A 61 0.57 -6.70 5.27
CA ALA A 61 1.84 -6.00 5.38
C ALA A 61 2.97 -6.86 4.81
N GLY A 62 3.79 -6.24 3.96
CA GLY A 62 5.02 -6.85 3.48
C GLY A 62 6.19 -6.51 4.39
N ASN A 63 7.39 -6.98 4.06
CA ASN A 63 8.57 -6.71 4.88
C ASN A 63 8.97 -5.24 4.90
N HIS A 64 8.84 -4.52 3.78
CA HIS A 64 9.11 -3.07 3.76
C HIS A 64 8.16 -2.30 4.68
N ASP A 65 6.92 -2.75 4.79
CA ASP A 65 5.93 -2.10 5.65
C ASP A 65 6.29 -2.30 7.12
N ARG A 66 6.73 -3.50 7.49
CA ARG A 66 7.18 -3.76 8.86
C ARG A 66 8.43 -2.95 9.19
N TRP A 67 9.38 -2.89 8.26
CA TRP A 67 10.61 -2.11 8.46
C TRP A 67 10.29 -0.62 8.66
N PHE A 68 9.34 -0.10 7.92
CA PHE A 68 8.87 1.27 8.07
C PHE A 68 8.31 1.52 9.48
N LEU A 69 7.42 0.64 9.94
CA LEU A 69 6.79 0.78 11.26
C LEU A 69 7.80 0.61 12.40
N GLU A 70 8.73 -0.31 12.26
CA GLU A 70 9.73 -0.60 13.28
C GLU A 70 10.96 0.31 13.19
N GLU A 71 11.00 1.15 12.17
CA GLU A 71 12.10 2.08 11.90
C GLU A 71 13.43 1.34 11.70
N LYS A 72 13.36 0.17 11.05
CA LYS A 72 14.51 -0.67 10.75
C LYS A 72 14.80 -0.66 9.25
N VAL A 73 16.03 -1.03 8.88
CA VAL A 73 16.46 -1.19 7.49
C VAL A 73 16.17 0.08 6.67
N ARG A 74 16.46 1.27 7.28
CA ARG A 74 16.16 2.54 6.60
C ARG A 74 17.26 2.99 5.64
N HIS A 75 18.22 2.11 5.36
CA HIS A 75 19.30 2.37 4.40
C HIS A 75 18.90 2.02 2.94
N VAL A 76 17.73 1.45 2.74
CA VAL A 76 17.26 1.12 1.38
C VAL A 76 16.95 2.39 0.60
N ALA A 77 17.04 2.32 -0.72
CA ALA A 77 16.78 3.47 -1.58
C ALA A 77 15.33 3.96 -1.41
N ASP A 78 15.16 5.27 -1.38
CA ASP A 78 13.85 5.92 -1.29
C ASP A 78 13.04 5.46 -0.07
N ALA A 79 13.71 5.18 1.05
CA ALA A 79 13.05 4.76 2.28
C ALA A 79 12.15 5.86 2.83
N HIS A 80 10.97 5.47 3.27
CA HIS A 80 10.06 6.36 3.98
C HIS A 80 10.35 6.32 5.46
N TYR A 81 10.05 7.41 6.16
CA TYR A 81 10.25 7.51 7.60
C TYR A 81 8.91 7.72 8.29
N ARG A 82 8.67 6.95 9.35
CA ARG A 82 7.43 6.99 10.10
C ARG A 82 7.07 8.40 10.55
N GLN A 83 8.06 9.16 10.97
CA GLN A 83 7.85 10.54 11.44
C GLN A 83 7.37 11.50 10.35
N HIS A 84 7.56 11.15 9.08
CA HIS A 84 7.14 11.99 7.95
C HIS A 84 5.80 11.56 7.36
N ALA A 85 5.26 10.43 7.80
CA ALA A 85 3.96 9.95 7.32
C ALA A 85 2.84 10.57 8.14
N SER A 86 1.65 10.65 7.54
CA SER A 86 0.49 11.15 8.27
C SER A 86 0.08 10.16 9.36
N PRO A 87 -0.56 10.63 10.46
CA PRO A 87 -1.05 9.73 11.50
C PRO A 87 -2.01 8.67 10.96
N SER A 88 -2.86 9.00 10.00
CA SER A 88 -3.78 8.04 9.41
C SER A 88 -3.06 6.95 8.63
N THR A 89 -1.96 7.28 7.96
CA THR A 89 -1.13 6.31 7.27
C THR A 89 -0.50 5.33 8.26
N VAL A 90 0.06 5.85 9.35
CA VAL A 90 0.67 5.00 10.38
C VAL A 90 -0.37 4.06 10.98
N GLN A 91 -1.55 4.58 11.33
CA GLN A 91 -2.65 3.75 11.85
C GLN A 91 -3.06 2.66 10.85
N PHE A 92 -3.20 3.02 9.59
CA PHE A 92 -3.55 2.07 8.54
C PHE A 92 -2.51 0.95 8.46
N MET A 93 -1.23 1.32 8.42
CA MET A 93 -0.14 0.36 8.33
C MET A 93 -0.07 -0.57 9.56
N GLU A 94 -0.31 0.01 10.75
CA GLU A 94 -0.31 -0.78 11.99
C GLU A 94 -1.45 -1.78 12.05
N SER A 95 -2.56 -1.50 11.37
CA SER A 95 -3.74 -2.37 11.38
C SER A 95 -3.61 -3.56 10.42
N LEU A 96 -2.61 -3.56 9.54
CA LEU A 96 -2.51 -4.58 8.49
C LEU A 96 -2.05 -5.93 9.07
N PRO A 97 -2.71 -7.03 8.68
CA PRO A 97 -2.21 -8.34 9.03
C PRO A 97 -0.90 -8.62 8.32
N ARG A 98 -0.05 -9.42 8.93
CA ARG A 98 1.23 -9.80 8.35
C ARG A 98 1.06 -11.01 7.45
N LYS A 99 1.87 -11.07 6.42
CA LYS A 99 1.93 -12.23 5.55
C LYS A 99 2.29 -13.49 6.34
#